data_0b136701bacec357727c0a4d61c8a73f
#
_entry.id   0b136701bacec357727c0a4d61c8a73f
#
_cell.length_a   1.000
_cell.length_b   1.000
_cell.length_c   1.000
_cell.angle_alpha   90.00
_cell.angle_beta   90.00
_cell.angle_gamma   90.00
#
_symmetry.space_group_name_H-M   'P 1'
#
loop_
_entity.id
_entity.type
_entity.pdbx_description
1 polymer ?
#
loop_
_entity_poly.entity_id
_entity_poly.type
_entity_poly.pdbx_seq_one_letter_code
_entity_poly.pdbx_strand_id
1 'polypeptide(L)'
;MKKAIITILMALLAFAFVFAAEEPPVKYDDINFAFQPSMTRYDAMGQSGIALPTKIDSFYTNPANLGVKRGFALTVPSFGVTFYNIQKMVEDEEAMENFNALIKGDSDAALPFATKYLENLGSGRNLIAKIDGGIGLKLGFIGLGTNVQVKLHAMNYGTSVASQSIIPEVNVAQTVGLGLKIIDTSAFSFSAGVSVHGVYKAYFKGIGGSKILDIVGGDADADKVLLWGTPVMGGYAVPFDVGVTFGLFDDQLTLSATANNLNGTYHMKSYTGMGYLVNSFSEGAIPVPEDAPEARDSAEFEIQTPWTLNFGAAFAPKLNVIQPVITADLIDMFELVKSFSSDTFRASDLLLHLNLGAELGLFNIVKARVGVNRGFMSVGAGIWLPFAELDVAYGWQEFGEELGDHPVDSLAVKFVLGYDK
;
A
#
# COMPACT_ATOMS: atom_id res chain seq x y z
N MET A 1 -25.58 -3.14 10.67
CA MET A 1 -24.54 -2.67 9.71
C MET A 1 -23.50 -1.76 10.36
N LYS A 2 -23.83 -0.54 10.91
CA LYS A 2 -22.80 0.33 11.52
C LYS A 2 -22.00 -0.35 12.64
N LYS A 3 -22.67 -1.08 13.55
CA LYS A 3 -21.99 -1.84 14.61
C LYS A 3 -21.11 -2.97 14.05
N ALA A 4 -21.58 -3.70 13.03
CA ALA A 4 -20.79 -4.75 12.40
C ALA A 4 -19.53 -4.19 11.69
N ILE A 5 -19.62 -3.07 10.98
CA ILE A 5 -18.48 -2.42 10.36
C ILE A 5 -17.49 -1.90 11.42
N ILE A 6 -17.99 -1.30 12.50
CA ILE A 6 -17.16 -0.85 13.62
C ILE A 6 -16.54 -2.05 14.34
N THR A 7 -17.29 -3.14 14.54
CA THR A 7 -16.78 -4.37 15.17
C THR A 7 -15.74 -5.05 14.27
N ILE A 8 -15.95 -5.08 12.95
CA ILE A 8 -14.93 -5.57 11.98
C ILE A 8 -13.71 -4.65 11.96
N LEU A 9 -13.89 -3.33 12.00
CA LEU A 9 -12.79 -2.36 12.07
C LEU A 9 -12.04 -2.46 13.40
N MET A 10 -12.76 -2.63 14.50
CA MET A 10 -12.19 -2.85 15.84
C MET A 10 -11.56 -4.24 15.96
N ALA A 11 -12.14 -5.26 15.35
CA ALA A 11 -11.52 -6.58 15.25
C ALA A 11 -10.25 -6.52 14.38
N LEU A 12 -10.27 -5.80 13.27
CA LEU A 12 -9.08 -5.58 12.41
C LEU A 12 -8.00 -4.76 13.11
N LEU A 13 -8.37 -3.77 13.92
CA LEU A 13 -7.45 -3.05 14.79
C LEU A 13 -6.99 -3.92 15.97
N ALA A 14 -7.87 -4.73 16.56
CA ALA A 14 -7.52 -5.72 17.57
C ALA A 14 -6.66 -6.84 16.98
N PHE A 15 -6.86 -7.21 15.71
CA PHE A 15 -5.98 -8.10 14.95
C PHE A 15 -4.52 -7.65 14.91
N ALA A 16 -4.28 -6.34 14.91
CA ALA A 16 -2.95 -5.77 14.96
C ALA A 16 -2.18 -6.12 16.24
N PHE A 17 -2.82 -6.75 17.20
CA PHE A 17 -2.36 -6.75 18.57
C PHE A 17 -2.17 -8.13 19.20
N VAL A 18 -2.08 -9.22 18.44
CA VAL A 18 -1.90 -10.58 18.97
C VAL A 18 -0.46 -11.09 18.80
N PHE A 19 0.24 -11.33 19.86
CA PHE A 19 1.48 -12.14 20.10
C PHE A 19 2.83 -11.47 20.40
N ALA A 20 3.53 -11.94 21.45
CA ALA A 20 4.99 -11.87 21.68
C ALA A 20 5.61 -13.00 22.48
N ALA A 21 6.75 -13.44 21.98
CA ALA A 21 7.90 -13.93 22.73
C ALA A 21 9.03 -12.87 22.68
N GLU A 22 10.20 -13.10 23.32
CA GLU A 22 11.36 -12.23 23.20
C GLU A 22 11.56 -11.77 21.75
N GLU A 23 11.45 -10.46 21.55
CA GLU A 23 11.40 -9.83 20.25
C GLU A 23 12.74 -10.05 19.53
N PRO A 24 12.80 -10.78 18.40
CA PRO A 24 13.97 -10.71 17.56
C PRO A 24 14.13 -9.26 17.07
N PRO A 25 15.37 -8.79 16.84
CA PRO A 25 15.61 -7.43 16.41
C PRO A 25 14.95 -7.21 15.03
N VAL A 26 13.90 -6.40 15.00
CA VAL A 26 13.24 -6.02 13.76
C VAL A 26 14.18 -5.10 12.98
N LYS A 27 14.48 -5.47 11.74
CA LYS A 27 15.15 -4.60 10.79
C LYS A 27 14.10 -3.77 10.08
N TYR A 28 13.96 -2.51 10.47
CA TYR A 28 12.98 -1.61 9.86
C TYR A 28 13.26 -1.33 8.38
N ASP A 29 14.50 -1.49 7.93
CA ASP A 29 14.87 -1.41 6.52
C ASP A 29 14.12 -2.44 5.66
N ASP A 30 13.83 -3.62 6.20
CA ASP A 30 13.12 -4.69 5.49
C ASP A 30 11.62 -4.36 5.25
N ILE A 31 11.06 -3.41 5.99
CA ILE A 31 9.64 -2.98 5.88
C ILE A 31 9.47 -1.53 5.43
N ASN A 32 10.58 -0.82 5.21
CA ASN A 32 10.54 0.59 4.82
C ASN A 32 10.43 0.74 3.30
N PHE A 33 9.20 0.84 2.81
CA PHE A 33 8.91 1.08 1.39
C PHE A 33 8.49 2.53 1.15
N ALA A 34 8.68 2.98 -0.10
CA ALA A 34 8.11 4.24 -0.55
C ALA A 34 6.60 4.28 -0.30
N PHE A 35 6.11 5.46 0.08
CA PHE A 35 4.68 5.64 0.27
C PHE A 35 3.94 5.49 -1.06
N GLN A 36 2.92 4.63 -1.07
CA GLN A 36 2.01 4.46 -2.19
C GLN A 36 0.61 4.13 -1.65
N PRO A 37 -0.43 4.92 -2.00
CA PRO A 37 -1.81 4.61 -1.62
C PRO A 37 -2.27 3.32 -2.29
N SER A 38 -3.38 2.73 -1.84
CA SER A 38 -3.98 1.58 -2.50
C SER A 38 -4.50 1.96 -3.88
N MET A 39 -4.06 1.21 -4.87
CA MET A 39 -4.43 1.38 -6.27
C MET A 39 -4.95 0.06 -6.83
N THR A 40 -6.12 -0.38 -6.33
CA THR A 40 -6.72 -1.69 -6.61
C THR A 40 -6.89 -1.98 -8.10
N ARG A 41 -7.13 -0.94 -8.93
CA ARG A 41 -7.10 -1.07 -10.39
C ARG A 41 -5.76 -1.61 -10.89
N TYR A 42 -4.65 -1.04 -10.40
CA TYR A 42 -3.29 -1.46 -10.80
C TYR A 42 -2.93 -2.80 -10.19
N ASP A 43 -3.36 -3.09 -8.95
CA ASP A 43 -3.17 -4.41 -8.33
C ASP A 43 -3.78 -5.51 -9.22
N ALA A 44 -5.00 -5.27 -9.76
CA ALA A 44 -5.66 -6.18 -10.70
C ALA A 44 -4.95 -6.29 -12.06
N MET A 45 -4.18 -5.28 -12.45
CA MET A 45 -3.41 -5.21 -13.70
C MET A 45 -1.93 -5.55 -13.49
N GLY A 46 -1.59 -6.37 -12.48
CA GLY A 46 -0.20 -6.75 -12.19
C GLY A 46 0.68 -5.58 -11.76
N GLN A 47 0.11 -4.57 -11.14
CA GLN A 47 0.78 -3.32 -10.76
C GLN A 47 1.42 -2.56 -11.93
N SER A 48 0.97 -2.81 -13.17
CA SER A 48 1.43 -2.10 -14.35
C SER A 48 0.53 -0.89 -14.67
N GLY A 49 1.10 0.17 -15.21
CA GLY A 49 0.35 1.37 -15.61
C GLY A 49 1.11 2.69 -15.51
N ILE A 50 2.44 2.65 -15.43
CA ILE A 50 3.30 3.85 -15.44
C ILE A 50 3.03 4.74 -16.65
N ALA A 51 2.79 4.11 -17.81
CA ALA A 51 2.48 4.82 -19.05
C ALA A 51 0.96 5.06 -19.25
N LEU A 52 0.09 4.55 -18.36
CA LEU A 52 -1.36 4.71 -18.50
C LEU A 52 -1.82 6.07 -17.95
N PRO A 53 -2.25 7.00 -18.80
CA PRO A 53 -2.72 8.29 -18.31
C PRO A 53 -4.03 8.14 -17.54
N THR A 54 -3.97 8.45 -16.24
CA THR A 54 -5.13 8.56 -15.34
C THR A 54 -5.22 9.99 -14.82
N LYS A 55 -6.17 10.29 -13.97
CA LYS A 55 -6.26 11.64 -13.42
C LYS A 55 -5.62 11.72 -12.04
N ILE A 56 -6.24 11.17 -11.00
CA ILE A 56 -5.74 11.31 -9.64
C ILE A 56 -4.57 10.36 -9.37
N ASP A 57 -4.64 9.09 -9.81
CA ASP A 57 -3.57 8.14 -9.57
C ASP A 57 -2.24 8.52 -10.27
N SER A 58 -2.31 9.37 -11.31
CA SER A 58 -1.12 9.79 -12.07
C SER A 58 -0.03 10.46 -11.22
N PHE A 59 -0.39 11.19 -10.17
CA PHE A 59 0.64 11.82 -9.35
C PHE A 59 1.31 10.87 -8.34
N TYR A 60 0.87 9.61 -8.29
CA TYR A 60 1.54 8.52 -7.55
C TYR A 60 2.24 7.52 -8.46
N THR A 61 1.89 7.47 -9.77
CA THR A 61 2.50 6.56 -10.74
C THR A 61 3.50 7.26 -11.63
N ASN A 62 3.03 8.26 -12.39
CA ASN A 62 3.83 9.08 -13.28
C ASN A 62 3.23 10.49 -13.40
N PRO A 63 3.84 11.52 -12.80
CA PRO A 63 3.30 12.87 -12.79
C PRO A 63 3.17 13.50 -14.19
N ALA A 64 3.92 13.07 -15.21
CA ALA A 64 3.78 13.52 -16.58
C ALA A 64 2.36 13.27 -17.15
N ASN A 65 1.72 12.20 -16.69
CA ASN A 65 0.37 11.81 -17.13
C ASN A 65 -0.71 12.82 -16.71
N LEU A 66 -0.45 13.67 -15.71
CA LEU A 66 -1.32 14.80 -15.37
C LEU A 66 -1.45 15.79 -16.55
N GLY A 67 -0.40 15.94 -17.34
CA GLY A 67 -0.40 16.76 -18.56
C GLY A 67 -1.09 16.09 -19.74
N VAL A 68 -1.00 14.76 -19.85
CA VAL A 68 -1.62 13.99 -20.93
C VAL A 68 -3.13 14.02 -20.80
N LYS A 69 -3.67 13.63 -19.64
CA LYS A 69 -5.11 13.56 -19.40
C LYS A 69 -5.56 14.79 -18.59
N ARG A 70 -5.73 15.91 -19.27
CA ARG A 70 -6.22 17.16 -18.64
C ARG A 70 -7.67 17.01 -18.18
N GLY A 71 -8.12 17.93 -17.35
CA GLY A 71 -9.49 18.02 -16.89
C GLY A 71 -9.62 18.12 -15.39
N PHE A 72 -10.84 18.02 -14.92
CA PHE A 72 -11.19 18.04 -13.50
C PHE A 72 -11.37 16.62 -13.00
N ALA A 73 -10.90 16.36 -11.79
CA ALA A 73 -11.27 15.17 -11.03
C ALA A 73 -11.28 15.50 -9.53
N LEU A 74 -12.21 14.90 -8.81
CA LEU A 74 -12.39 15.06 -7.37
C LEU A 74 -12.67 13.72 -6.75
N THR A 75 -11.90 13.33 -5.75
CA THR A 75 -12.10 12.16 -4.89
C THR A 75 -12.39 12.64 -3.47
N VAL A 76 -13.57 12.32 -2.93
CA VAL A 76 -13.98 12.70 -1.56
C VAL A 76 -15.03 11.73 -1.03
N PRO A 77 -14.68 10.77 -0.16
CA PRO A 77 -13.36 10.18 0.06
C PRO A 77 -13.06 8.99 -0.86
N SER A 78 -11.82 8.51 -0.83
CA SER A 78 -11.48 7.12 -1.19
C SER A 78 -11.25 6.29 0.07
N PHE A 79 -11.57 5.01 0.00
CA PHE A 79 -11.29 4.04 1.05
C PHE A 79 -10.85 2.72 0.42
N GLY A 80 -9.69 2.23 0.83
CA GLY A 80 -9.11 0.99 0.35
C GLY A 80 -8.77 0.05 1.50
N VAL A 81 -8.99 -1.23 1.28
CA VAL A 81 -8.57 -2.31 2.19
C VAL A 81 -7.94 -3.42 1.39
N THR A 82 -6.79 -3.89 1.82
CA THR A 82 -6.13 -5.07 1.26
C THR A 82 -5.84 -6.04 2.40
N PHE A 83 -6.26 -7.28 2.23
CA PHE A 83 -5.93 -8.39 3.12
C PHE A 83 -4.95 -9.30 2.42
N TYR A 84 -4.00 -9.84 3.16
CA TYR A 84 -2.95 -10.71 2.66
C TYR A 84 -3.09 -12.12 3.25
N ASN A 85 -2.48 -13.12 2.60
CA ASN A 85 -2.52 -14.53 3.02
C ASN A 85 -3.95 -15.10 3.13
N ILE A 86 -4.83 -14.72 2.20
CA ILE A 86 -6.25 -15.10 2.22
C ILE A 86 -6.45 -16.56 1.83
N GLN A 87 -5.68 -17.07 0.88
CA GLN A 87 -5.84 -18.44 0.39
C GLN A 87 -5.72 -19.46 1.53
N LYS A 88 -4.64 -19.40 2.29
CA LYS A 88 -4.40 -20.32 3.42
C LYS A 88 -5.49 -20.20 4.49
N MET A 89 -5.98 -19.00 4.74
CA MET A 89 -7.08 -18.77 5.67
C MET A 89 -8.37 -19.42 5.20
N VAL A 90 -8.69 -19.33 3.89
CA VAL A 90 -9.91 -19.94 3.31
C VAL A 90 -9.80 -21.46 3.26
N GLU A 91 -8.63 -22.01 3.10
CA GLU A 91 -8.36 -23.45 3.13
C GLU A 91 -8.39 -24.06 4.55
N ASP A 92 -8.26 -23.24 5.60
CA ASP A 92 -8.33 -23.66 7.00
C ASP A 92 -9.78 -23.60 7.51
N GLU A 93 -10.40 -24.78 7.69
CA GLU A 93 -11.81 -24.88 8.12
C GLU A 93 -12.06 -24.20 9.49
N GLU A 94 -11.13 -24.31 10.44
CA GLU A 94 -11.26 -23.71 11.76
C GLU A 94 -11.14 -22.16 11.67
N ALA A 95 -10.24 -21.64 10.85
CA ALA A 95 -10.14 -20.20 10.59
C ALA A 95 -11.44 -19.67 9.97
N MET A 96 -12.02 -20.39 9.01
CA MET A 96 -13.27 -19.98 8.36
C MET A 96 -14.48 -20.09 9.27
N GLU A 97 -14.54 -21.09 10.15
CA GLU A 97 -15.61 -21.21 11.15
C GLU A 97 -15.59 -20.01 12.12
N ASN A 98 -14.42 -19.68 12.65
CA ASN A 98 -14.23 -18.53 13.53
C ASN A 98 -14.52 -17.20 12.82
N PHE A 99 -14.10 -17.05 11.55
CA PHE A 99 -14.42 -15.88 10.74
C PHE A 99 -15.92 -15.70 10.54
N ASN A 100 -16.64 -16.78 10.25
CA ASN A 100 -18.09 -16.76 10.09
C ASN A 100 -18.80 -16.42 11.40
N ALA A 101 -18.29 -16.87 12.55
CA ALA A 101 -18.81 -16.52 13.87
C ALA A 101 -18.62 -15.01 14.15
N LEU A 102 -17.45 -14.45 13.85
CA LEU A 102 -17.16 -13.01 13.95
C LEU A 102 -18.12 -12.17 13.12
N ILE A 103 -18.37 -12.55 11.86
CA ILE A 103 -19.32 -11.82 10.99
C ILE A 103 -20.73 -11.83 11.58
N LYS A 104 -21.11 -12.91 12.27
CA LYS A 104 -22.40 -13.01 12.97
C LYS A 104 -22.46 -12.23 14.28
N GLY A 105 -21.34 -11.66 14.72
CA GLY A 105 -21.24 -10.81 15.90
C GLY A 105 -20.78 -11.53 17.17
N ASP A 106 -20.25 -12.75 17.04
CA ASP A 106 -19.63 -13.49 18.13
C ASP A 106 -18.20 -12.98 18.37
N SER A 107 -18.05 -12.18 19.42
CA SER A 107 -16.74 -11.62 19.79
C SER A 107 -15.76 -12.66 20.32
N ASP A 108 -16.25 -13.78 20.86
CA ASP A 108 -15.40 -14.81 21.45
C ASP A 108 -14.61 -15.57 20.37
N ALA A 109 -15.08 -15.53 19.12
CA ALA A 109 -14.37 -16.08 17.97
C ALA A 109 -13.16 -15.25 17.53
N ALA A 110 -12.95 -14.03 18.05
CA ALA A 110 -11.87 -13.13 17.61
C ALA A 110 -10.48 -13.71 17.88
N LEU A 111 -10.25 -14.20 19.10
CA LEU A 111 -8.96 -14.76 19.49
C LEU A 111 -8.64 -16.07 18.74
N PRO A 112 -9.54 -17.06 18.66
CA PRO A 112 -9.33 -18.25 17.84
C PRO A 112 -9.04 -17.93 16.38
N PHE A 113 -9.80 -17.03 15.77
CA PHE A 113 -9.57 -16.61 14.39
C PHE A 113 -8.19 -15.97 14.19
N ALA A 114 -7.81 -15.02 15.07
CA ALA A 114 -6.51 -14.36 15.01
C ALA A 114 -5.36 -15.37 15.15
N THR A 115 -5.49 -16.32 16.08
CA THR A 115 -4.50 -17.36 16.28
C THR A 115 -4.29 -18.20 15.02
N LYS A 116 -5.39 -18.68 14.41
CA LYS A 116 -5.34 -19.48 13.19
C LYS A 116 -4.79 -18.70 11.99
N TYR A 117 -5.20 -17.44 11.84
CA TYR A 117 -4.67 -16.58 10.78
C TYR A 117 -3.15 -16.42 10.89
N LEU A 118 -2.65 -16.20 12.11
CA LEU A 118 -1.21 -16.03 12.36
C LEU A 118 -0.42 -17.34 12.22
N GLU A 119 -1.00 -18.48 12.60
CA GLU A 119 -0.42 -19.80 12.35
C GLU A 119 -0.23 -20.06 10.84
N ASN A 120 -1.12 -19.55 10.01
CA ASN A 120 -1.09 -19.69 8.56
C ASN A 120 -0.11 -18.72 7.87
N LEU A 121 0.43 -17.71 8.59
CA LEU A 121 1.48 -16.85 8.04
C LEU A 121 2.78 -17.65 7.88
N GLY A 122 3.40 -17.54 6.72
CA GLY A 122 4.71 -18.13 6.46
C GLY A 122 5.82 -17.49 7.32
N SER A 123 7.00 -18.12 7.32
CA SER A 123 8.21 -17.54 7.94
C SER A 123 8.66 -16.29 7.16
N GLY A 124 9.39 -15.41 7.84
CA GLY A 124 9.92 -14.18 7.26
C GLY A 124 8.94 -13.01 7.34
N ARG A 125 9.05 -12.10 6.40
CA ARG A 125 8.24 -10.89 6.32
C ARG A 125 6.89 -11.17 5.68
N ASN A 126 5.82 -10.74 6.35
CA ASN A 126 4.46 -10.81 5.85
C ASN A 126 3.76 -9.45 6.01
N LEU A 127 2.70 -9.23 5.24
CA LEU A 127 1.68 -8.25 5.51
C LEU A 127 0.39 -8.96 5.93
N ILE A 128 -0.29 -8.42 6.94
CA ILE A 128 -1.61 -8.87 7.37
C ILE A 128 -2.68 -8.08 6.62
N ALA A 129 -2.59 -6.76 6.72
CA ALA A 129 -3.54 -5.87 6.10
C ALA A 129 -2.92 -4.51 5.75
N LYS A 130 -3.50 -3.86 4.76
CA LYS A 130 -3.28 -2.45 4.42
C LYS A 130 -4.63 -1.77 4.32
N ILE A 131 -4.82 -0.67 5.05
CA ILE A 131 -6.04 0.13 5.05
C ILE A 131 -5.61 1.55 4.70
N ASP A 132 -6.25 2.17 3.75
CA ASP A 132 -5.99 3.57 3.42
C ASP A 132 -7.25 4.33 3.08
N GLY A 133 -7.19 5.62 3.32
CA GLY A 133 -8.22 6.56 2.95
C GLY A 133 -7.61 7.87 2.47
N GLY A 134 -8.29 8.55 1.58
CA GLY A 134 -7.76 9.78 1.04
C GLY A 134 -8.78 10.66 0.35
N ILE A 135 -8.33 11.86 0.06
CA ILE A 135 -9.02 12.83 -0.79
C ILE A 135 -8.06 13.26 -1.89
N GLY A 136 -8.59 13.57 -3.06
CA GLY A 136 -7.79 14.00 -4.19
C GLY A 136 -8.51 15.02 -5.04
N LEU A 137 -7.76 15.98 -5.54
CA LEU A 137 -8.26 17.03 -6.46
C LEU A 137 -7.30 17.16 -7.62
N LYS A 138 -7.85 17.19 -8.83
CA LYS A 138 -7.10 17.55 -10.03
C LYS A 138 -7.76 18.71 -10.73
N LEU A 139 -6.98 19.73 -11.03
CA LEU A 139 -7.38 20.94 -11.76
C LEU A 139 -6.45 21.13 -12.97
N GLY A 140 -6.92 20.74 -14.15
CA GLY A 140 -6.13 20.83 -15.38
C GLY A 140 -4.86 19.98 -15.32
N PHE A 141 -3.73 20.62 -15.05
CA PHE A 141 -2.38 20.00 -14.99
C PHE A 141 -1.81 19.89 -13.57
N ILE A 142 -2.56 20.32 -12.56
CA ILE A 142 -2.18 20.29 -11.15
C ILE A 142 -2.99 19.23 -10.43
N GLY A 143 -2.34 18.44 -9.59
CA GLY A 143 -2.94 17.46 -8.69
C GLY A 143 -2.58 17.74 -7.23
N LEU A 144 -3.54 17.53 -6.34
CA LEU A 144 -3.40 17.61 -4.89
C LEU A 144 -4.02 16.38 -4.26
N GLY A 145 -3.36 15.78 -3.29
CA GLY A 145 -3.87 14.61 -2.58
C GLY A 145 -3.45 14.57 -1.12
N THR A 146 -4.34 14.06 -0.28
CA THR A 146 -4.06 13.71 1.11
C THR A 146 -4.44 12.27 1.32
N ASN A 147 -3.56 11.48 1.91
CA ASN A 147 -3.82 10.08 2.23
C ASN A 147 -3.35 9.76 3.65
N VAL A 148 -4.11 8.89 4.29
CA VAL A 148 -3.74 8.23 5.54
C VAL A 148 -3.76 6.74 5.28
N GLN A 149 -2.70 6.05 5.65
CA GLN A 149 -2.54 4.62 5.43
C GLN A 149 -2.05 3.94 6.69
N VAL A 150 -2.63 2.80 7.01
CA VAL A 150 -2.17 1.89 8.07
C VAL A 150 -1.78 0.58 7.41
N LYS A 151 -0.59 0.07 7.71
CA LYS A 151 -0.14 -1.26 7.34
C LYS A 151 0.16 -2.07 8.59
N LEU A 152 -0.17 -3.33 8.54
CA LEU A 152 0.13 -4.29 9.59
C LEU A 152 1.13 -5.29 9.05
N HIS A 153 2.40 -5.10 9.42
CA HIS A 153 3.46 -6.06 9.10
C HIS A 153 3.49 -7.16 10.14
N ALA A 154 3.81 -8.37 9.71
CA ALA A 154 4.15 -9.48 10.60
C ALA A 154 5.53 -10.01 10.23
N MET A 155 6.41 -10.10 11.21
CA MET A 155 7.74 -10.68 11.07
C MET A 155 7.75 -11.99 11.84
N ASN A 156 7.94 -13.10 11.13
CA ASN A 156 7.96 -14.42 11.73
C ASN A 156 9.36 -15.03 11.60
N TYR A 157 10.08 -15.10 12.72
CA TYR A 157 11.45 -15.62 12.77
C TYR A 157 11.55 -17.05 13.32
N GLY A 158 10.42 -17.70 13.57
CA GLY A 158 10.36 -19.05 14.14
C GLY A 158 9.20 -19.87 13.58
N THR A 159 8.96 -21.02 14.21
CA THR A 159 7.92 -21.98 13.82
C THR A 159 6.64 -21.85 14.64
N SER A 160 6.61 -20.96 15.63
CA SER A 160 5.45 -20.76 16.49
C SER A 160 4.89 -19.35 16.36
N VAL A 161 3.60 -19.22 16.64
CA VAL A 161 2.93 -17.93 16.72
C VAL A 161 3.60 -16.99 17.73
N ALA A 162 4.17 -17.55 18.80
CA ALA A 162 4.92 -16.81 19.82
C ALA A 162 6.22 -16.15 19.29
N SER A 163 6.75 -16.60 18.14
CA SER A 163 7.93 -16.02 17.50
C SER A 163 7.61 -14.90 16.49
N GLN A 164 6.34 -14.52 16.38
CA GLN A 164 5.92 -13.44 15.48
C GLN A 164 5.95 -12.09 16.19
N SER A 165 6.33 -11.07 15.45
CA SER A 165 6.27 -9.66 15.85
C SER A 165 5.40 -8.89 14.88
N ILE A 166 4.34 -8.25 15.38
CA ILE A 166 3.46 -7.41 14.57
C ILE A 166 3.90 -5.96 14.71
N ILE A 167 4.06 -5.31 13.57
CA ILE A 167 4.55 -3.94 13.48
C ILE A 167 3.51 -3.09 12.72
N PRO A 168 2.66 -2.36 13.45
CA PRO A 168 1.84 -1.35 12.83
C PRO A 168 2.70 -0.22 12.25
N GLU A 169 2.41 0.16 11.01
CA GLU A 169 2.97 1.32 10.32
C GLU A 169 1.81 2.28 9.98
N VAL A 170 1.97 3.55 10.32
CA VAL A 170 1.03 4.61 9.97
C VAL A 170 1.72 5.61 9.07
N ASN A 171 1.13 5.92 7.92
CA ASN A 171 1.61 6.95 7.01
C ASN A 171 0.54 8.04 6.86
N VAL A 172 0.96 9.29 6.92
CA VAL A 172 0.16 10.45 6.52
C VAL A 172 0.90 11.16 5.41
N ALA A 173 0.30 11.29 4.24
CA ALA A 173 0.94 11.85 3.07
C ALA A 173 0.13 13.01 2.48
N GLN A 174 0.82 14.09 2.17
CA GLN A 174 0.35 15.19 1.34
C GLN A 174 1.10 15.18 0.02
N THR A 175 0.39 15.13 -1.09
CA THR A 175 0.99 15.07 -2.42
C THR A 175 0.56 16.27 -3.25
N VAL A 176 1.52 16.86 -3.94
CA VAL A 176 1.29 17.90 -4.96
C VAL A 176 1.96 17.44 -6.25
N GLY A 177 1.18 17.36 -7.33
CA GLY A 177 1.66 16.96 -8.64
C GLY A 177 1.47 18.06 -9.67
N LEU A 178 2.41 18.15 -10.60
CA LEU A 178 2.37 19.05 -11.75
C LEU A 178 2.78 18.27 -13.00
N GLY A 179 1.94 18.26 -14.05
CA GLY A 179 2.27 17.65 -15.34
C GLY A 179 1.90 18.55 -16.50
N LEU A 180 2.84 18.77 -17.40
CA LEU A 180 2.67 19.65 -18.55
C LEU A 180 2.81 18.84 -19.85
N LYS A 181 1.83 18.98 -20.76
CA LYS A 181 1.95 18.53 -22.13
C LYS A 181 2.65 19.63 -22.93
N ILE A 182 3.94 19.41 -23.20
CA ILE A 182 4.86 20.39 -23.82
C ILE A 182 4.67 20.40 -25.33
N ILE A 183 4.50 19.22 -25.93
CA ILE A 183 4.21 19.05 -27.35
C ILE A 183 2.88 18.31 -27.47
N ASP A 184 2.00 18.82 -28.31
CA ASP A 184 0.66 18.28 -28.55
C ASP A 184 0.31 18.39 -30.04
N THR A 185 0.62 17.32 -30.77
CA THR A 185 0.28 17.16 -32.17
C THR A 185 -0.54 15.90 -32.40
N SER A 186 -1.20 15.75 -33.52
CA SER A 186 -1.94 14.53 -33.85
C SER A 186 -1.04 13.31 -34.05
N ALA A 187 0.21 13.52 -34.45
CA ALA A 187 1.17 12.44 -34.69
C ALA A 187 1.83 11.98 -33.37
N PHE A 188 2.26 12.91 -32.54
CA PHE A 188 2.92 12.62 -31.28
C PHE A 188 2.70 13.74 -30.24
N SER A 189 2.82 13.38 -28.99
CA SER A 189 2.81 14.29 -27.86
C SER A 189 3.99 14.02 -26.93
N PHE A 190 4.42 15.03 -26.18
CA PHE A 190 5.43 14.91 -25.14
C PHE A 190 4.97 15.65 -23.89
N SER A 191 4.98 14.95 -22.77
CA SER A 191 4.63 15.48 -21.46
C SER A 191 5.74 15.23 -20.46
N ALA A 192 5.93 16.15 -19.53
CA ALA A 192 6.83 16.01 -18.39
C ALA A 192 6.10 16.43 -17.11
N GLY A 193 6.51 15.88 -15.98
CA GLY A 193 5.86 16.17 -14.72
C GLY A 193 6.76 15.90 -13.52
N VAL A 194 6.32 16.47 -12.40
CA VAL A 194 6.92 16.29 -11.07
C VAL A 194 5.81 16.15 -10.05
N SER A 195 5.99 15.28 -9.07
CA SER A 195 5.18 15.25 -7.85
C SER A 195 6.07 15.28 -6.61
N VAL A 196 5.59 15.94 -5.56
CA VAL A 196 6.28 16.04 -4.28
C VAL A 196 5.36 15.47 -3.21
N HIS A 197 5.90 14.62 -2.36
CA HIS A 197 5.18 13.93 -1.31
C HIS A 197 5.75 14.32 0.05
N GLY A 198 5.00 15.11 0.83
CA GLY A 198 5.33 15.29 2.25
C GLY A 198 4.77 14.10 3.02
N VAL A 199 5.61 13.18 3.46
CA VAL A 199 5.19 11.95 4.13
C VAL A 199 5.65 11.98 5.58
N TYR A 200 4.73 11.80 6.50
CA TYR A 200 5.02 11.44 7.89
C TYR A 200 4.74 9.96 8.08
N LYS A 201 5.72 9.24 8.62
CA LYS A 201 5.68 7.80 8.81
C LYS A 201 5.94 7.48 10.28
N ALA A 202 5.14 6.60 10.85
CA ALA A 202 5.34 6.11 12.20
C ALA A 202 5.30 4.58 12.23
N TYR A 203 6.28 3.98 12.89
CA TYR A 203 6.34 2.55 13.18
C TYR A 203 6.21 2.31 14.67
N PHE A 204 5.33 1.42 15.06
CA PHE A 204 5.40 0.85 16.39
C PHE A 204 6.58 -0.11 16.48
N LYS A 205 7.27 -0.15 17.63
CA LYS A 205 8.14 -1.27 17.93
C LYS A 205 7.29 -2.54 17.93
N GLY A 206 7.80 -3.62 17.39
CA GLY A 206 7.06 -4.87 17.30
C GLY A 206 6.38 -5.21 18.62
N ILE A 207 5.07 -5.44 18.57
CA ILE A 207 4.28 -5.83 19.72
C ILE A 207 4.29 -7.33 19.74
N GLY A 208 4.92 -7.88 20.70
CA GLY A 208 4.98 -9.30 20.82
C GLY A 208 3.70 -9.92 21.41
N GLY A 209 3.43 -11.24 21.15
CA GLY A 209 2.18 -11.98 21.38
C GLY A 209 1.67 -12.05 22.80
N SER A 210 2.52 -12.18 23.82
CA SER A 210 2.04 -12.25 25.21
C SER A 210 1.27 -10.98 25.59
N LYS A 211 1.81 -9.81 25.26
CA LYS A 211 1.14 -8.53 25.57
C LYS A 211 -0.22 -8.38 24.90
N ILE A 212 -0.40 -9.04 23.78
CA ILE A 212 -1.66 -8.92 23.05
C ILE A 212 -2.66 -9.99 23.48
N LEU A 213 -2.20 -11.17 23.85
CA LEU A 213 -3.06 -12.12 24.55
C LEU A 213 -3.62 -11.48 25.82
N ASP A 214 -2.80 -10.75 26.56
CA ASP A 214 -3.21 -10.01 27.75
C ASP A 214 -4.25 -8.93 27.41
N ILE A 215 -4.10 -8.22 26.28
CA ILE A 215 -5.09 -7.22 25.83
C ILE A 215 -6.39 -7.87 25.36
N VAL A 216 -6.32 -8.93 24.56
CA VAL A 216 -7.50 -9.64 24.02
C VAL A 216 -8.20 -10.43 25.10
N GLY A 217 -7.46 -11.00 26.05
CA GLY A 217 -7.98 -11.68 27.23
C GLY A 217 -8.61 -10.73 28.27
N GLY A 218 -8.39 -9.41 28.12
CA GLY A 218 -8.85 -8.41 29.07
C GLY A 218 -7.96 -8.27 30.32
N ASP A 219 -6.80 -8.91 30.32
CA ASP A 219 -5.82 -8.86 31.43
C ASP A 219 -4.95 -7.60 31.37
N ALA A 220 -4.89 -6.91 30.21
CA ALA A 220 -4.20 -5.66 30.04
C ALA A 220 -5.09 -4.60 29.37
N ASP A 221 -4.91 -3.34 29.81
CA ASP A 221 -5.58 -2.19 29.22
C ASP A 221 -4.93 -1.83 27.88
N ALA A 222 -5.71 -1.99 26.79
CA ALA A 222 -5.25 -1.72 25.44
C ALA A 222 -4.72 -0.28 25.27
N ASP A 223 -5.39 0.70 25.84
CA ASP A 223 -5.00 2.12 25.72
C ASP A 223 -3.64 2.36 26.40
N LYS A 224 -3.43 1.76 27.57
CA LYS A 224 -2.15 1.89 28.30
C LYS A 224 -1.01 1.23 27.54
N VAL A 225 -1.24 0.04 27.01
CA VAL A 225 -0.20 -0.68 26.26
C VAL A 225 0.12 0.04 24.95
N LEU A 226 -0.88 0.45 24.17
CA LEU A 226 -0.68 1.00 22.84
C LEU A 226 -0.26 2.46 22.84
N LEU A 227 -0.94 3.29 23.63
CA LEU A 227 -0.64 4.73 23.63
C LEU A 227 0.61 5.06 24.44
N TRP A 228 0.88 4.32 25.53
CA TRP A 228 1.90 4.70 26.49
C TRP A 228 3.02 3.68 26.68
N GLY A 229 2.72 2.38 26.56
CA GLY A 229 3.65 1.30 26.88
C GLY A 229 4.44 0.73 25.70
N THR A 230 4.02 1.00 24.45
CA THR A 230 4.71 0.48 23.26
C THR A 230 5.52 1.58 22.59
N PRO A 231 6.85 1.44 22.49
CA PRO A 231 7.68 2.43 21.82
C PRO A 231 7.28 2.62 20.35
N VAL A 232 7.39 3.86 19.89
CA VAL A 232 7.07 4.29 18.53
C VAL A 232 8.23 5.07 17.96
N MET A 233 8.48 4.89 16.67
CA MET A 233 9.38 5.73 15.89
C MET A 233 8.54 6.51 14.89
N GLY A 234 8.67 7.82 14.88
CA GLY A 234 7.98 8.69 13.95
C GLY A 234 8.95 9.63 13.26
N GLY A 235 8.69 9.91 11.99
CA GLY A 235 9.54 10.81 11.24
C GLY A 235 8.97 11.19 9.90
N TYR A 236 9.64 12.09 9.21
CA TYR A 236 9.17 12.62 7.95
C TYR A 236 10.24 12.56 6.86
N ALA A 237 9.75 12.50 5.63
CA ALA A 237 10.55 12.70 4.42
C ALA A 237 9.78 13.58 3.43
N VAL A 238 10.50 14.14 2.48
CA VAL A 238 9.91 14.88 1.35
C VAL A 238 10.45 14.29 0.05
N PRO A 239 10.07 13.04 -0.28
CA PRO A 239 10.43 12.46 -1.57
C PRO A 239 9.69 13.16 -2.72
N PHE A 240 10.27 13.05 -3.91
CA PHE A 240 9.65 13.55 -5.12
C PHE A 240 9.85 12.58 -6.29
N ASP A 241 8.90 12.61 -7.21
CA ASP A 241 8.93 11.83 -8.44
C ASP A 241 9.06 12.76 -9.63
N VAL A 242 9.77 12.31 -10.64
CA VAL A 242 9.82 12.96 -11.95
C VAL A 242 9.43 11.95 -13.03
N GLY A 243 8.75 12.42 -14.06
CA GLY A 243 8.32 11.55 -15.12
C GLY A 243 8.25 12.25 -16.47
N VAL A 244 8.36 11.43 -17.51
CA VAL A 244 8.10 11.84 -18.89
C VAL A 244 7.18 10.83 -19.54
N THR A 245 6.34 11.32 -20.46
CA THR A 245 5.44 10.48 -21.27
C THR A 245 5.48 10.96 -22.71
N PHE A 246 5.75 10.04 -23.60
CA PHE A 246 5.68 10.22 -25.04
C PHE A 246 4.45 9.50 -25.59
N GLY A 247 3.53 10.24 -26.21
CA GLY A 247 2.30 9.71 -26.78
C GLY A 247 2.35 9.66 -28.29
N LEU A 248 1.77 8.63 -28.87
CA LEU A 248 1.62 8.41 -30.30
C LEU A 248 0.14 8.15 -30.65
N PHE A 249 -0.28 8.51 -31.85
CA PHE A 249 -1.63 8.29 -32.37
C PHE A 249 -2.72 8.87 -31.43
N ASP A 250 -2.64 10.16 -31.13
CA ASP A 250 -3.53 10.82 -30.16
C ASP A 250 -3.49 10.17 -28.76
N ASP A 251 -2.29 9.84 -28.27
CA ASP A 251 -2.03 9.21 -26.98
C ASP A 251 -2.68 7.81 -26.83
N GLN A 252 -3.00 7.13 -27.92
CA GLN A 252 -3.47 5.74 -27.84
C GLN A 252 -2.34 4.76 -27.49
N LEU A 253 -1.12 5.06 -27.92
CA LEU A 253 0.09 4.38 -27.48
C LEU A 253 0.94 5.37 -26.71
N THR A 254 1.26 5.08 -25.46
CA THR A 254 2.10 5.89 -24.62
C THR A 254 3.33 5.11 -24.13
N LEU A 255 4.47 5.77 -24.15
CA LEU A 255 5.74 5.28 -23.59
C LEU A 255 6.17 6.25 -22.50
N SER A 256 6.58 5.73 -21.36
CA SER A 256 6.92 6.56 -20.20
C SER A 256 8.20 6.11 -19.51
N ALA A 257 8.86 7.06 -18.87
CA ALA A 257 9.92 6.81 -17.90
C ALA A 257 9.67 7.62 -16.64
N THR A 258 9.91 7.02 -15.48
CA THR A 258 9.78 7.69 -14.17
C THR A 258 10.97 7.38 -13.28
N ALA A 259 11.41 8.40 -12.55
CA ALA A 259 12.27 8.22 -11.37
C ALA A 259 11.40 8.55 -10.15
N ASN A 260 11.14 7.55 -9.32
CA ASN A 260 10.25 7.64 -8.18
C ASN A 260 11.03 7.63 -6.87
N ASN A 261 10.49 8.34 -5.86
CA ASN A 261 11.02 8.39 -4.51
C ASN A 261 12.43 8.99 -4.40
N LEU A 262 12.76 9.96 -5.26
CA LEU A 262 13.99 10.75 -5.13
C LEU A 262 13.95 11.50 -3.78
N ASN A 263 15.08 11.57 -3.07
CA ASN A 263 15.15 12.14 -1.71
C ASN A 263 14.30 11.40 -0.66
N GLY A 264 14.26 10.07 -0.73
CA GLY A 264 13.48 9.20 0.15
C GLY A 264 14.13 8.92 1.52
N THR A 265 14.89 9.86 2.10
CA THR A 265 15.47 9.73 3.44
C THR A 265 14.48 10.25 4.49
N TYR A 266 14.07 9.39 5.42
CA TYR A 266 13.22 9.75 6.55
C TYR A 266 14.07 10.12 7.75
N HIS A 267 13.83 11.31 8.31
CA HIS A 267 14.40 11.76 9.58
C HIS A 267 13.48 11.29 10.71
N MET A 268 13.92 10.25 11.41
CA MET A 268 13.14 9.54 12.42
C MET A 268 13.54 9.92 13.82
N LYS A 269 12.58 9.85 14.76
CA LYS A 269 12.77 10.06 16.17
C LYS A 269 12.01 9.00 16.97
N SER A 270 12.62 8.45 18.02
CA SER A 270 11.98 7.48 18.88
C SER A 270 11.20 8.15 20.01
N TYR A 271 10.08 7.52 20.40
CA TYR A 271 9.21 7.96 21.50
C TYR A 271 8.86 6.75 22.37
N THR A 272 8.62 6.99 23.65
CA THR A 272 8.25 5.95 24.63
C THR A 272 6.90 5.31 24.30
N GLY A 273 6.00 6.05 23.65
CA GLY A 273 4.69 5.58 23.21
C GLY A 273 4.04 6.57 22.24
N MET A 274 2.94 6.14 21.63
CA MET A 274 2.16 6.95 20.66
C MET A 274 1.62 8.24 21.30
N GLY A 275 1.22 8.20 22.57
CA GLY A 275 0.74 9.40 23.29
C GLY A 275 1.81 10.49 23.37
N TYR A 276 3.07 10.11 23.60
CA TYR A 276 4.19 11.05 23.60
C TYR A 276 4.50 11.59 22.20
N LEU A 277 4.37 10.76 21.17
CA LEU A 277 4.52 11.22 19.79
C LEU A 277 3.43 12.24 19.43
N VAL A 278 2.17 11.97 19.74
CA VAL A 278 1.07 12.91 19.46
C VAL A 278 1.26 14.20 20.26
N ASN A 279 1.64 14.12 21.52
CA ASN A 279 1.91 15.29 22.36
C ASN A 279 3.12 16.10 21.89
N SER A 280 4.03 15.52 21.10
CA SER A 280 5.13 16.27 20.48
C SER A 280 4.67 17.24 19.37
N PHE A 281 3.52 16.98 18.75
CA PHE A 281 2.91 17.89 17.78
C PHE A 281 2.03 18.96 18.43
N SER A 282 1.37 18.61 19.54
CA SER A 282 0.48 19.51 20.26
C SER A 282 0.52 19.13 21.74
N GLU A 283 1.14 19.96 22.55
CA GLU A 283 1.28 19.73 23.99
C GLU A 283 -0.09 19.52 24.65
N GLY A 284 -0.22 18.42 25.41
CA GLY A 284 -1.45 18.08 26.09
C GLY A 284 -2.60 17.59 25.20
N ALA A 285 -2.34 17.24 23.92
CA ALA A 285 -3.36 16.71 23.01
C ALA A 285 -4.00 15.43 23.56
N ILE A 286 -3.19 14.58 24.24
CA ILE A 286 -3.66 13.39 24.95
C ILE A 286 -3.21 13.50 26.40
N PRO A 287 -4.13 13.46 27.39
CA PRO A 287 -3.79 13.47 28.81
C PRO A 287 -2.89 12.29 29.17
N VAL A 288 -1.76 12.56 29.81
CA VAL A 288 -0.83 11.50 30.25
C VAL A 288 -1.38 10.89 31.54
N PRO A 289 -1.65 9.56 31.59
CA PRO A 289 -2.07 8.89 32.82
C PRO A 289 -0.99 8.96 33.89
N GLU A 290 -1.38 8.97 35.18
CA GLU A 290 -0.43 9.03 36.31
C GLU A 290 0.49 7.80 36.36
N ASP A 291 0.03 6.67 35.86
CA ASP A 291 0.76 5.40 35.79
C ASP A 291 1.42 5.13 34.44
N ALA A 292 1.45 6.11 33.52
CA ALA A 292 2.16 5.99 32.26
C ALA A 292 3.67 5.86 32.50
N PRO A 293 4.40 5.05 31.69
CA PRO A 293 5.87 5.02 31.75
C PRO A 293 6.45 6.40 31.56
N GLU A 294 7.50 6.75 32.29
CA GLU A 294 8.20 8.02 32.09
C GLU A 294 8.73 8.17 30.66
N ALA A 295 8.62 9.37 30.11
CA ALA A 295 9.19 9.68 28.80
C ALA A 295 10.71 9.47 28.83
N ARG A 296 11.21 8.62 27.96
CA ARG A 296 12.66 8.37 27.78
C ARG A 296 13.24 9.39 26.81
N ASP A 297 14.55 9.60 26.88
CA ASP A 297 15.27 10.39 25.90
C ASP A 297 15.05 9.81 24.50
N SER A 298 14.74 10.66 23.57
CA SER A 298 14.50 10.30 22.18
C SER A 298 15.81 10.20 21.42
N ALA A 299 15.99 9.09 20.67
CA ALA A 299 17.08 8.94 19.70
C ALA A 299 16.62 9.44 18.35
N GLU A 300 17.49 10.14 17.63
CA GLU A 300 17.29 10.58 16.25
C GLU A 300 18.15 9.72 15.33
N PHE A 301 17.59 9.29 14.19
CA PHE A 301 18.25 8.45 13.20
C PHE A 301 17.59 8.63 11.82
N GLU A 302 18.23 8.09 10.79
CA GLU A 302 17.71 8.16 9.43
C GLU A 302 17.42 6.76 8.88
N ILE A 303 16.33 6.66 8.12
CA ILE A 303 15.99 5.46 7.35
C ILE A 303 15.88 5.87 5.88
N GLN A 304 16.60 5.18 5.01
CA GLN A 304 16.54 5.43 3.58
C GLN A 304 15.54 4.51 2.91
N THR A 305 14.69 5.08 2.04
CA THR A 305 13.91 4.33 1.07
C THR A 305 14.54 4.59 -0.31
N PRO A 306 15.01 3.56 -1.01
CA PRO A 306 15.70 3.74 -2.29
C PRO A 306 14.77 4.34 -3.34
N TRP A 307 15.33 5.12 -4.25
CA TRP A 307 14.62 5.57 -5.43
C TRP A 307 14.71 4.53 -6.55
N THR A 308 13.71 4.52 -7.43
CA THR A 308 13.62 3.57 -8.53
C THR A 308 13.52 4.29 -9.87
N LEU A 309 14.09 3.70 -10.92
CA LEU A 309 13.92 4.11 -12.31
C LEU A 309 13.07 3.05 -13.02
N ASN A 310 11.95 3.49 -13.59
CA ASN A 310 10.96 2.60 -14.18
C ASN A 310 10.61 3.07 -15.59
N PHE A 311 10.29 2.12 -16.47
CA PHE A 311 9.80 2.35 -17.82
C PHE A 311 8.46 1.69 -18.02
N GLY A 312 7.60 2.30 -18.80
CA GLY A 312 6.27 1.77 -19.07
C GLY A 312 5.84 1.99 -20.50
N ALA A 313 4.96 1.11 -20.96
CA ALA A 313 4.23 1.24 -22.21
C ALA A 313 2.74 0.95 -21.96
N ALA A 314 1.86 1.72 -22.58
CA ALA A 314 0.42 1.47 -22.53
C ALA A 314 -0.20 1.68 -23.90
N PHE A 315 -1.11 0.76 -24.27
CA PHE A 315 -1.93 0.86 -25.46
C PHE A 315 -3.40 0.87 -25.07
N ALA A 316 -4.07 1.98 -25.35
CA ALA A 316 -5.47 2.24 -25.00
C ALA A 316 -6.22 2.85 -26.20
N PRO A 317 -6.65 2.04 -27.18
CA PRO A 317 -7.34 2.53 -28.36
C PRO A 317 -8.70 3.14 -28.00
N LYS A 318 -9.04 4.24 -28.63
CA LYS A 318 -10.29 4.98 -28.41
C LYS A 318 -11.46 4.30 -29.13
N LEU A 319 -12.07 3.32 -28.47
CA LEU A 319 -13.26 2.63 -28.96
C LEU A 319 -14.48 3.01 -28.12
N ASN A 320 -15.67 3.07 -28.74
CA ASN A 320 -16.86 3.61 -28.07
C ASN A 320 -17.52 2.66 -27.07
N VAL A 321 -17.55 1.36 -27.36
CA VAL A 321 -18.30 0.37 -26.58
C VAL A 321 -17.34 -0.48 -25.73
N ILE A 322 -16.30 -0.98 -26.36
CA ILE A 322 -15.28 -1.81 -25.77
C ILE A 322 -14.01 -0.97 -25.62
N GLN A 323 -13.46 -0.90 -24.42
CA GLN A 323 -12.27 -0.11 -24.11
C GLN A 323 -11.15 -1.01 -23.62
N PRO A 324 -10.40 -1.63 -24.55
CA PRO A 324 -9.25 -2.41 -24.18
C PRO A 324 -8.09 -1.50 -23.75
N VAL A 325 -7.36 -1.92 -22.71
CA VAL A 325 -6.10 -1.32 -22.28
C VAL A 325 -5.11 -2.46 -22.10
N ILE A 326 -3.89 -2.28 -22.59
CA ILE A 326 -2.78 -3.20 -22.36
C ILE A 326 -1.62 -2.36 -21.82
N THR A 327 -0.97 -2.83 -20.78
CA THR A 327 0.17 -2.17 -20.15
C THR A 327 1.32 -3.15 -19.95
N ALA A 328 2.54 -2.61 -20.02
CA ALA A 328 3.76 -3.33 -19.72
C ALA A 328 4.76 -2.36 -19.09
N ASP A 329 5.25 -2.71 -17.90
CA ASP A 329 6.22 -1.90 -17.17
C ASP A 329 7.46 -2.73 -16.83
N LEU A 330 8.62 -2.11 -16.98
CA LEU A 330 9.90 -2.55 -16.43
C LEU A 330 10.20 -1.68 -15.22
N ILE A 331 10.27 -2.29 -14.06
CA ILE A 331 10.43 -1.62 -12.78
C ILE A 331 11.83 -1.87 -12.21
N ASP A 332 12.31 -0.91 -11.44
CA ASP A 332 13.57 -0.98 -10.72
C ASP A 332 14.77 -1.34 -11.61
N MET A 333 14.96 -0.54 -12.65
CA MET A 333 15.97 -0.78 -13.68
C MET A 333 17.42 -0.84 -13.16
N PHE A 334 17.70 -0.21 -12.00
CA PHE A 334 19.05 -0.27 -11.43
C PHE A 334 19.35 -1.65 -10.87
N GLU A 335 18.41 -2.26 -10.13
CA GLU A 335 18.58 -3.60 -9.61
C GLU A 335 18.59 -4.62 -10.76
N LEU A 336 17.77 -4.42 -11.80
CA LEU A 336 17.81 -5.24 -13.00
C LEU A 336 19.17 -5.19 -13.70
N VAL A 337 19.74 -3.99 -13.91
CA VAL A 337 21.07 -3.83 -14.54
C VAL A 337 22.16 -4.45 -13.65
N LYS A 338 22.07 -4.28 -12.34
CA LYS A 338 22.99 -4.88 -11.39
C LYS A 338 22.92 -6.41 -11.42
N SER A 339 21.71 -6.98 -11.53
CA SER A 339 21.51 -8.44 -11.63
C SER A 339 22.13 -9.00 -12.91
N PHE A 340 22.03 -8.32 -14.05
CA PHE A 340 22.73 -8.71 -15.30
C PHE A 340 24.26 -8.76 -15.17
N SER A 341 24.83 -7.99 -14.25
CA SER A 341 26.26 -7.95 -14.00
C SER A 341 26.71 -9.01 -12.99
N SER A 342 25.79 -9.78 -12.43
CA SER A 342 26.04 -10.84 -11.46
C SER A 342 26.31 -12.16 -12.16
N ASP A 343 27.26 -12.95 -11.67
CA ASP A 343 27.52 -14.32 -12.14
C ASP A 343 26.36 -15.29 -11.84
N THR A 344 25.40 -14.86 -11.01
CA THR A 344 24.22 -15.64 -10.59
C THR A 344 22.94 -15.28 -11.34
N PHE A 345 23.01 -14.39 -12.35
CA PHE A 345 21.83 -13.96 -13.11
C PHE A 345 21.08 -15.16 -13.74
N ARG A 346 19.79 -15.20 -13.53
CA ARG A 346 18.86 -16.15 -14.14
C ARG A 346 17.83 -15.40 -14.98
N ALA A 347 17.29 -16.04 -16.02
CA ALA A 347 16.22 -15.44 -16.81
C ALA A 347 14.93 -15.18 -15.98
N SER A 348 14.72 -15.92 -14.88
CA SER A 348 13.64 -15.69 -13.92
C SER A 348 13.74 -14.33 -13.23
N ASP A 349 14.95 -13.80 -13.05
CA ASP A 349 15.17 -12.52 -12.36
C ASP A 349 14.57 -11.36 -13.17
N LEU A 350 14.53 -11.50 -14.51
CA LEU A 350 13.82 -10.54 -15.36
C LEU A 350 12.32 -10.47 -15.02
N LEU A 351 11.70 -11.58 -14.63
CA LEU A 351 10.29 -11.59 -14.25
C LEU A 351 10.02 -10.79 -12.97
N LEU A 352 10.99 -10.68 -12.05
CA LEU A 352 10.87 -9.86 -10.85
C LEU A 352 10.82 -8.35 -11.15
N HIS A 353 11.19 -7.95 -12.37
CA HIS A 353 11.19 -6.56 -12.82
C HIS A 353 10.13 -6.27 -13.89
N LEU A 354 9.31 -7.28 -14.25
CA LEU A 354 8.30 -7.16 -15.31
C LEU A 354 6.89 -7.19 -14.75
N ASN A 355 6.13 -6.14 -15.03
CA ASN A 355 4.69 -6.06 -14.74
C ASN A 355 3.91 -5.95 -16.06
N LEU A 356 2.88 -6.78 -16.21
CA LEU A 356 2.00 -6.77 -17.38
C LEU A 356 0.56 -6.61 -16.93
N GLY A 357 -0.25 -5.88 -17.69
CA GLY A 357 -1.66 -5.67 -17.37
C GLY A 357 -2.53 -5.59 -18.61
N ALA A 358 -3.77 -6.04 -18.44
CA ALA A 358 -4.82 -5.83 -19.41
C ALA A 358 -6.13 -5.47 -18.70
N GLU A 359 -6.85 -4.50 -19.25
CA GLU A 359 -8.20 -4.12 -18.83
C GLU A 359 -9.12 -4.14 -20.03
N LEU A 360 -10.32 -4.68 -19.84
CA LEU A 360 -11.40 -4.62 -20.79
C LEU A 360 -12.57 -3.87 -20.16
N GLY A 361 -12.82 -2.66 -20.64
CA GLY A 361 -13.97 -1.86 -20.25
C GLY A 361 -15.16 -2.08 -21.16
N LEU A 362 -16.37 -2.10 -20.57
CA LEU A 362 -17.64 -2.16 -21.29
C LEU A 362 -18.49 -0.96 -20.89
N PHE A 363 -18.91 -0.17 -21.86
CA PHE A 363 -19.75 1.03 -21.71
C PHE A 363 -19.23 2.05 -20.71
N ASN A 364 -17.93 2.09 -20.42
CA ASN A 364 -17.32 2.88 -19.32
C ASN A 364 -17.86 2.55 -17.91
N ILE A 365 -18.59 1.46 -17.73
CA ILE A 365 -19.22 1.10 -16.44
C ILE A 365 -18.55 -0.10 -15.83
N VAL A 366 -18.43 -1.20 -16.55
CA VAL A 366 -17.86 -2.44 -16.03
C VAL A 366 -16.44 -2.63 -16.57
N LYS A 367 -15.53 -2.99 -15.71
CA LYS A 367 -14.13 -3.26 -16.04
C LYS A 367 -13.77 -4.67 -15.61
N ALA A 368 -13.14 -5.44 -16.49
CA ALA A 368 -12.50 -6.71 -16.15
C ALA A 368 -11.00 -6.56 -16.36
N ARG A 369 -10.19 -7.13 -15.48
CA ARG A 369 -8.74 -6.92 -15.46
C ARG A 369 -8.01 -8.24 -15.19
N VAL A 370 -6.84 -8.35 -15.80
CA VAL A 370 -5.89 -9.42 -15.56
C VAL A 370 -4.48 -8.84 -15.65
N GLY A 371 -3.58 -9.39 -14.87
CA GLY A 371 -2.19 -8.94 -14.91
C GLY A 371 -1.20 -10.00 -14.45
N VAL A 372 0.06 -9.66 -14.61
CA VAL A 372 1.21 -10.39 -14.07
C VAL A 372 2.06 -9.38 -13.30
N ASN A 373 2.23 -9.61 -12.00
CA ASN A 373 3.06 -8.84 -11.12
C ASN A 373 4.30 -9.64 -10.75
N ARG A 374 5.45 -9.25 -11.25
CA ARG A 374 6.73 -9.91 -10.91
C ARG A 374 6.65 -11.44 -11.03
N GLY A 375 6.05 -11.94 -12.13
CA GLY A 375 5.88 -13.36 -12.37
C GLY A 375 4.61 -14.00 -11.80
N PHE A 376 3.83 -13.31 -10.98
CA PHE A 376 2.59 -13.83 -10.39
C PHE A 376 1.35 -13.20 -11.02
N MET A 377 0.29 -13.99 -11.11
CA MET A 377 -0.96 -13.57 -11.74
C MET A 377 -1.80 -12.71 -10.78
N SER A 378 -2.54 -11.78 -11.36
CA SER A 378 -3.60 -11.02 -10.70
C SER A 378 -4.82 -10.92 -11.58
N VAL A 379 -6.00 -10.81 -10.96
CA VAL A 379 -7.28 -10.63 -11.63
C VAL A 379 -8.10 -9.59 -10.85
N GLY A 380 -9.05 -8.96 -11.51
CA GLY A 380 -9.95 -8.06 -10.84
C GLY A 380 -11.10 -7.57 -11.68
N ALA A 381 -11.99 -6.85 -11.03
CA ALA A 381 -13.15 -6.24 -11.65
C ALA A 381 -13.42 -4.87 -11.03
N GLY A 382 -14.07 -4.01 -11.80
CA GLY A 382 -14.49 -2.70 -11.34
C GLY A 382 -15.85 -2.29 -11.87
N ILE A 383 -16.56 -1.50 -11.09
CA ILE A 383 -17.79 -0.82 -11.49
C ILE A 383 -17.58 0.67 -11.29
N TRP A 384 -17.69 1.41 -12.40
CA TRP A 384 -17.49 2.85 -12.45
C TRP A 384 -18.81 3.54 -12.76
N LEU A 385 -19.33 4.23 -11.78
CA LEU A 385 -20.52 5.08 -11.90
C LEU A 385 -20.09 6.56 -11.97
N PRO A 386 -20.98 7.49 -12.37
CA PRO A 386 -20.61 8.89 -12.50
C PRO A 386 -20.00 9.54 -11.25
N PHE A 387 -20.35 9.04 -10.05
CA PHE A 387 -19.92 9.60 -8.76
C PHE A 387 -19.36 8.55 -7.79
N ALA A 388 -19.21 7.31 -8.22
CA ALA A 388 -18.72 6.24 -7.38
C ALA A 388 -17.97 5.20 -8.20
N GLU A 389 -16.92 4.66 -7.61
CA GLU A 389 -16.11 3.58 -8.17
C GLU A 389 -15.91 2.50 -7.11
N LEU A 390 -16.06 1.26 -7.52
CA LEU A 390 -15.76 0.09 -6.70
C LEU A 390 -14.84 -0.82 -7.52
N ASP A 391 -13.64 -1.05 -7.02
CA ASP A 391 -12.69 -1.97 -7.60
C ASP A 391 -12.37 -3.10 -6.63
N VAL A 392 -12.21 -4.30 -7.17
CA VAL A 392 -11.78 -5.51 -6.44
C VAL A 392 -10.64 -6.15 -7.22
N ALA A 393 -9.60 -6.55 -6.53
CA ALA A 393 -8.45 -7.27 -7.09
C ALA A 393 -8.07 -8.44 -6.20
N TYR A 394 -7.66 -9.54 -6.83
CA TYR A 394 -7.04 -10.69 -6.19
C TYR A 394 -5.80 -11.09 -6.96
N GLY A 395 -4.72 -11.37 -6.28
CA GLY A 395 -3.47 -11.75 -6.92
C GLY A 395 -2.39 -12.12 -5.93
N TRP A 396 -1.23 -12.48 -6.46
CA TRP A 396 -0.04 -12.84 -5.69
C TRP A 396 1.07 -11.86 -5.99
N GLN A 397 1.98 -11.71 -5.03
CA GLN A 397 3.23 -10.97 -5.19
C GLN A 397 4.37 -11.65 -4.43
N GLU A 398 5.60 -11.49 -4.91
CA GLU A 398 6.79 -12.00 -4.24
C GLU A 398 7.21 -11.06 -3.11
N PHE A 399 7.45 -11.62 -1.93
CA PHE A 399 8.05 -10.94 -0.78
C PHE A 399 9.46 -11.45 -0.47
N GLY A 400 9.91 -12.51 -1.15
CA GLY A 400 11.26 -13.02 -1.09
C GLY A 400 12.23 -12.31 -2.04
N GLU A 401 13.48 -12.76 -2.06
CA GLU A 401 14.52 -12.24 -2.94
C GLU A 401 14.53 -12.94 -4.31
N GLU A 402 14.18 -14.23 -4.35
CA GLU A 402 14.06 -15.01 -5.59
C GLU A 402 12.58 -15.31 -5.91
N LEU A 403 12.29 -15.54 -7.18
CA LEU A 403 10.93 -15.86 -7.63
C LEU A 403 10.46 -17.21 -7.04
N GLY A 404 9.41 -17.16 -6.26
CA GLY A 404 8.80 -18.32 -5.59
C GLY A 404 9.30 -18.56 -4.17
N ASP A 405 10.18 -17.72 -3.62
CA ASP A 405 10.66 -17.86 -2.24
C ASP A 405 9.57 -17.62 -1.22
N HIS A 406 8.80 -16.54 -1.42
CA HIS A 406 7.76 -16.14 -0.49
C HIS A 406 6.56 -15.47 -1.20
N PRO A 407 5.83 -16.22 -2.04
CA PRO A 407 4.64 -15.69 -2.70
C PRO A 407 3.50 -15.49 -1.70
N VAL A 408 2.94 -14.29 -1.68
CA VAL A 408 1.85 -13.90 -0.79
C VAL A 408 0.66 -13.45 -1.63
N ASP A 409 -0.49 -14.05 -1.41
CA ASP A 409 -1.73 -13.64 -2.04
C ASP A 409 -2.39 -12.48 -1.30
N SER A 410 -3.21 -11.72 -2.01
CA SER A 410 -3.94 -10.59 -1.47
C SER A 410 -5.28 -10.37 -2.14
N LEU A 411 -6.24 -9.92 -1.33
CA LEU A 411 -7.55 -9.44 -1.78
C LEU A 411 -7.66 -7.95 -1.45
N ALA A 412 -7.73 -7.13 -2.47
CA ALA A 412 -7.87 -5.69 -2.36
C ALA A 412 -9.28 -5.25 -2.79
N VAL A 413 -9.87 -4.33 -2.03
CA VAL A 413 -11.13 -3.67 -2.34
C VAL A 413 -10.93 -2.17 -2.16
N LYS A 414 -11.31 -1.38 -3.17
CA LYS A 414 -11.26 0.09 -3.11
C LYS A 414 -12.62 0.66 -3.50
N PHE A 415 -13.10 1.56 -2.68
CA PHE A 415 -14.28 2.36 -2.93
C PHE A 415 -13.89 3.82 -3.02
N VAL A 416 -14.37 4.50 -4.05
CA VAL A 416 -14.13 5.93 -4.28
C VAL A 416 -15.45 6.63 -4.47
N LEU A 417 -15.69 7.69 -3.71
CA LEU A 417 -16.70 8.69 -4.04
C LEU A 417 -15.99 9.86 -4.70
N GLY A 418 -16.49 10.28 -5.86
CA GLY A 418 -15.82 11.32 -6.57
C GLY A 418 -16.42 11.62 -7.93
N TYR A 419 -15.78 12.52 -8.63
CA TYR A 419 -16.14 12.94 -9.97
C TYR A 419 -14.87 12.94 -10.82
N ASP A 420 -14.88 12.13 -11.85
CA ASP A 420 -13.80 12.02 -12.81
C ASP A 420 -14.33 12.20 -14.24
N LYS A 421 -14.37 13.47 -14.74
CA LYS A 421 -14.78 13.81 -16.10
C LYS A 421 -13.62 13.99 -17.05
#